data_7e0ed41fc1fd449e299b99139cc7ef7e
#
_entry.id   7e0ed41fc1fd449e299b99139cc7ef7e
#
_cell.length_a   1.000
_cell.length_b   1.000
_cell.length_c   1.000
_cell.angle_alpha   90.00
_cell.angle_beta   90.00
_cell.angle_gamma   90.00
#
_symmetry.space_group_name_H-M   'P 1'
#
loop_
_entity.id
_entity.type
_entity.pdbx_description
1 polymer ?
#
loop_
_entity_poly.entity_id
_entity_poly.type
_entity_poly.pdbx_seq_one_letter_code
_entity_poly.pdbx_strand_id
1 'polypeptide(L)'
;MFRPYFMCAFALAILIASGASAAEEEDMFEQPMMFRLAENKQHDVKWISAIGTITLDTPMAFERFTKTVKGKNLWIEFTSPGGKVVPALILGDMIRQKGFNSDVAMTIARGHGRDKLVPGFCFSACGYAFLGGVKRKIQKGSVIGYHQVYRDPKAEVDAQTEAAMIKSVIGHVERYMTRMGVDTELLDLASETKPTDYYEPDPDELVRLRIVTGNKVEEDSRGDAKTKPVAKTPNTTQKRGDAGSGGLDAAAAAVIV
;
A
#
# COMPACT_ATOMS: atom_id res chain seq x y z
N MET A 1 -27.15 0.27 -72.14
CA MET A 1 -27.59 -0.28 -70.83
C MET A 1 -26.34 -0.57 -70.03
N PHE A 2 -25.90 0.36 -69.17
CA PHE A 2 -24.75 0.16 -68.26
C PHE A 2 -25.24 0.20 -66.86
N ARG A 3 -25.02 -0.87 -66.09
CA ARG A 3 -25.25 -0.96 -64.64
C ARG A 3 -23.93 -0.60 -63.94
N PRO A 4 -23.93 0.34 -63.00
CA PRO A 4 -22.78 0.53 -62.12
C PRO A 4 -22.83 -0.43 -60.94
N TYR A 5 -21.72 -1.12 -60.67
CA TYR A 5 -21.47 -1.89 -59.46
C TYR A 5 -21.19 -0.95 -58.28
N PHE A 6 -22.04 -1.01 -57.26
CA PHE A 6 -21.77 -0.38 -55.97
C PHE A 6 -20.87 -1.32 -55.15
N MET A 7 -19.60 -1.01 -55.07
CA MET A 7 -18.70 -1.65 -54.12
C MET A 7 -18.89 -1.02 -52.77
N CYS A 8 -19.49 -1.79 -51.83
CA CYS A 8 -19.55 -1.49 -50.41
C CYS A 8 -18.16 -1.71 -49.80
N ALA A 9 -17.43 -0.63 -49.52
CA ALA A 9 -16.24 -0.65 -48.69
C ALA A 9 -16.67 -0.61 -47.21
N PHE A 10 -16.79 -1.78 -46.57
CA PHE A 10 -16.87 -1.87 -45.13
C PHE A 10 -15.44 -1.73 -44.59
N ALA A 11 -15.07 -0.54 -44.13
CA ALA A 11 -13.84 -0.30 -43.42
C ALA A 11 -13.89 -0.94 -42.04
N LEU A 12 -12.93 -1.81 -41.83
CA LEU A 12 -12.58 -2.48 -40.59
C LEU A 12 -12.08 -1.45 -39.58
N ALA A 13 -12.88 -1.14 -38.57
CA ALA A 13 -12.52 -0.30 -37.44
C ALA A 13 -12.88 -1.03 -36.14
N ILE A 14 -12.09 -2.04 -35.78
CA ILE A 14 -12.16 -2.67 -34.44
C ILE A 14 -10.74 -3.04 -34.06
N LEU A 15 -10.38 -2.70 -32.82
CA LEU A 15 -9.21 -3.07 -32.04
C LEU A 15 -8.17 -1.96 -31.79
N ILE A 16 -8.55 -0.96 -31.00
CA ILE A 16 -7.62 -0.33 -30.06
C ILE A 16 -8.40 0.04 -28.79
N ALA A 17 -8.68 -0.90 -27.92
CA ALA A 17 -9.34 -0.62 -26.64
C ALA A 17 -8.84 -1.49 -25.46
N SER A 18 -7.71 -2.21 -25.63
CA SER A 18 -7.24 -3.12 -24.58
C SER A 18 -5.90 -2.72 -23.94
N GLY A 19 -5.25 -1.66 -24.42
CA GLY A 19 -3.95 -1.23 -23.89
C GLY A 19 -3.99 -0.12 -22.83
N ALA A 20 -5.09 0.65 -22.77
CA ALA A 20 -5.19 1.79 -21.85
C ALA A 20 -5.44 1.38 -20.39
N SER A 21 -6.13 0.27 -20.16
CA SER A 21 -6.54 -0.13 -18.79
C SER A 21 -5.37 -0.57 -17.89
N ALA A 22 -4.41 -1.31 -18.42
CA ALA A 22 -3.30 -1.82 -17.61
C ALA A 22 -2.27 -0.73 -17.26
N ALA A 23 -1.99 0.17 -18.19
CA ALA A 23 -1.06 1.29 -17.96
C ALA A 23 -1.61 2.33 -16.97
N GLU A 24 -2.93 2.56 -16.96
CA GLU A 24 -3.58 3.45 -15.97
C GLU A 24 -3.62 2.83 -14.57
N GLU A 25 -3.70 1.50 -14.44
CA GLU A 25 -3.65 0.82 -13.15
C GLU A 25 -2.23 0.84 -12.55
N GLU A 26 -1.18 0.62 -13.34
CA GLU A 26 0.21 0.70 -12.87
C GLU A 26 0.57 2.12 -12.41
N ASP A 27 0.16 3.15 -13.13
CA ASP A 27 0.41 4.56 -12.78
C ASP A 27 -0.28 4.95 -11.46
N MET A 28 -1.46 4.42 -11.16
CA MET A 28 -2.20 4.73 -9.92
C MET A 28 -1.43 4.33 -8.65
N PHE A 29 -0.65 3.26 -8.67
CA PHE A 29 0.10 2.82 -7.50
C PHE A 29 1.39 3.62 -7.29
N GLU A 30 1.93 4.23 -8.33
CA GLU A 30 3.10 5.10 -8.26
C GLU A 30 2.76 6.53 -7.80
N GLN A 31 1.48 6.94 -7.93
CA GLN A 31 1.03 8.25 -7.45
C GLN A 31 1.08 8.34 -5.91
N PRO A 32 1.22 9.55 -5.34
CA PRO A 32 1.10 9.75 -3.91
C PRO A 32 -0.19 9.15 -3.35
N MET A 33 -0.10 8.50 -2.18
CA MET A 33 -1.24 7.83 -1.56
C MET A 33 -2.45 8.76 -1.41
N MET A 34 -3.56 8.32 -1.99
CA MET A 34 -4.85 9.00 -1.92
C MET A 34 -5.79 8.29 -0.94
N PHE A 35 -6.59 9.09 -0.23
CA PHE A 35 -7.60 8.60 0.70
C PHE A 35 -9.00 8.96 0.19
N ARG A 36 -9.89 7.99 0.18
CA ARG A 36 -11.29 8.18 -0.23
C ARG A 36 -12.22 7.40 0.70
N LEU A 37 -13.33 8.03 1.10
CA LEU A 37 -14.40 7.29 1.74
C LEU A 37 -15.14 6.48 0.66
N ALA A 38 -15.12 5.18 0.81
CA ALA A 38 -15.81 4.23 -0.05
C ALA A 38 -17.03 3.66 0.67
N GLU A 39 -18.04 3.25 -0.08
CA GLU A 39 -19.26 2.67 0.49
C GLU A 39 -19.89 1.59 -0.39
N ASN A 40 -20.49 0.61 0.27
CA ASN A 40 -21.41 -0.33 -0.36
C ASN A 40 -22.75 -0.27 0.36
N LYS A 41 -23.72 0.41 -0.26
CA LYS A 41 -25.06 0.62 0.32
C LYS A 41 -25.88 -0.65 0.42
N GLN A 42 -25.61 -1.63 -0.45
CA GLN A 42 -26.30 -2.93 -0.41
C GLN A 42 -26.02 -3.69 0.90
N HIS A 43 -24.83 -3.51 1.44
CA HIS A 43 -24.36 -4.15 2.69
C HIS A 43 -24.28 -3.17 3.86
N ASP A 44 -24.69 -1.91 3.67
CA ASP A 44 -24.59 -0.82 4.68
C ASP A 44 -23.18 -0.69 5.30
N VAL A 45 -22.16 -0.79 4.48
CA VAL A 45 -20.75 -0.70 4.94
C VAL A 45 -20.02 0.47 4.30
N LYS A 46 -19.12 1.08 5.10
CA LYS A 46 -18.23 2.16 4.67
C LYS A 46 -16.81 1.86 5.14
N TRP A 47 -15.85 2.26 4.33
CA TRP A 47 -14.43 2.13 4.64
C TRP A 47 -13.61 3.26 4.02
N ILE A 48 -12.37 3.37 4.41
CA ILE A 48 -11.41 4.31 3.83
C ILE A 48 -10.54 3.53 2.83
N SER A 49 -10.59 3.88 1.57
CA SER A 49 -9.65 3.40 0.57
C SER A 49 -8.35 4.19 0.67
N ALA A 50 -7.21 3.52 0.76
CA ALA A 50 -5.87 4.10 0.80
C ALA A 50 -5.01 3.45 -0.30
N ILE A 51 -4.86 4.15 -1.43
CA ILE A 51 -4.19 3.62 -2.63
C ILE A 51 -3.05 4.55 -3.05
N GLY A 52 -1.88 3.98 -3.39
CA GLY A 52 -0.72 4.70 -3.91
C GLY A 52 0.50 4.64 -2.99
N THR A 53 1.54 5.39 -3.35
CA THR A 53 2.85 5.41 -2.68
C THR A 53 2.84 6.31 -1.44
N ILE A 54 3.45 5.87 -0.36
CA ILE A 54 3.63 6.67 0.86
C ILE A 54 4.76 7.66 0.65
N THR A 55 4.42 8.95 0.66
CA THR A 55 5.33 10.09 0.48
C THR A 55 5.45 10.90 1.77
N LEU A 56 6.33 11.91 1.78
CA LEU A 56 6.46 12.84 2.92
C LEU A 56 5.14 13.54 3.26
N ASP A 57 4.29 13.79 2.28
CA ASP A 57 3.02 14.50 2.44
C ASP A 57 1.86 13.59 2.87
N THR A 58 2.03 12.27 2.84
CA THR A 58 0.97 11.30 3.14
C THR A 58 0.32 11.51 4.52
N PRO A 59 1.07 11.75 5.63
CA PRO A 59 0.45 12.02 6.93
C PRO A 59 -0.45 13.27 6.91
N MET A 60 0.00 14.35 6.27
CA MET A 60 -0.81 15.57 6.13
C MET A 60 -2.04 15.36 5.26
N ALA A 61 -1.92 14.58 4.18
CA ALA A 61 -3.06 14.22 3.33
C ALA A 61 -4.10 13.43 4.13
N PHE A 62 -3.66 12.47 4.93
CA PHE A 62 -4.52 11.70 5.83
C PHE A 62 -5.19 12.56 6.89
N GLU A 63 -4.45 13.48 7.50
CA GLU A 63 -5.01 14.43 8.48
C GLU A 63 -6.11 15.28 7.87
N ARG A 64 -5.85 15.90 6.70
CA ARG A 64 -6.85 16.71 5.98
C ARG A 64 -8.09 15.89 5.65
N PHE A 65 -7.90 14.68 5.11
CA PHE A 65 -8.98 13.79 4.75
C PHE A 65 -9.85 13.43 5.97
N THR A 66 -9.23 13.04 7.08
CA THR A 66 -9.96 12.57 8.27
C THR A 66 -10.70 13.68 9.02
N LYS A 67 -10.40 14.97 8.77
CA LYS A 67 -11.24 16.10 9.26
C LYS A 67 -12.65 16.10 8.64
N THR A 68 -12.80 15.52 7.46
CA THR A 68 -14.08 15.45 6.74
C THR A 68 -14.85 14.15 6.99
N VAL A 69 -14.18 13.13 7.58
CA VAL A 69 -14.76 11.81 7.80
C VAL A 69 -15.36 11.71 9.20
N LYS A 70 -16.64 11.34 9.26
CA LYS A 70 -17.33 11.05 10.52
C LYS A 70 -17.43 9.53 10.69
N GLY A 71 -17.08 9.04 11.86
CA GLY A 71 -17.19 7.63 12.21
C GLY A 71 -16.03 7.18 13.08
N LYS A 72 -16.30 6.20 13.96
CA LYS A 72 -15.28 5.50 14.76
C LYS A 72 -15.16 4.07 14.22
N ASN A 73 -14.01 3.46 14.44
CA ASN A 73 -13.74 2.06 14.08
C ASN A 73 -13.83 1.79 12.55
N LEU A 74 -13.65 2.80 11.69
CA LEU A 74 -13.60 2.58 10.25
C LEU A 74 -12.42 1.68 9.89
N TRP A 75 -12.60 0.89 8.86
CA TRP A 75 -11.53 0.13 8.25
C TRP A 75 -10.82 0.98 7.20
N ILE A 76 -9.49 0.89 7.17
CA ILE A 76 -8.65 1.43 6.10
C ILE A 76 -8.17 0.26 5.27
N GLU A 77 -8.54 0.27 4.00
CA GLU A 77 -8.19 -0.75 3.02
C GLU A 77 -6.97 -0.27 2.23
N PHE A 78 -5.84 -0.90 2.49
CA PHE A 78 -4.57 -0.55 1.86
C PHE A 78 -4.33 -1.30 0.56
N THR A 79 -3.89 -0.55 -0.47
CA THR A 79 -3.23 -1.09 -1.66
C THR A 79 -2.07 -0.17 -2.02
N SER A 80 -0.84 -0.59 -1.73
CA SER A 80 0.32 0.30 -1.84
C SER A 80 1.62 -0.48 -2.04
N PRO A 81 2.51 -0.02 -2.94
CA PRO A 81 3.86 -0.57 -3.07
C PRO A 81 4.79 -0.19 -1.91
N GLY A 82 4.36 0.70 -1.02
CA GLY A 82 5.19 1.20 0.07
C GLY A 82 5.59 2.66 -0.10
N GLY A 83 6.86 2.96 0.09
CA GLY A 83 7.44 4.31 -0.02
C GLY A 83 8.28 4.68 1.21
N LYS A 84 8.11 5.89 1.74
CA LYS A 84 8.94 6.40 2.83
C LYS A 84 8.56 5.81 4.19
N VAL A 85 9.54 5.23 4.91
CA VAL A 85 9.32 4.53 6.19
C VAL A 85 8.82 5.50 7.27
N VAL A 86 9.49 6.63 7.50
CA VAL A 86 9.12 7.56 8.59
C VAL A 86 7.70 8.09 8.43
N PRO A 87 7.26 8.57 7.25
CA PRO A 87 5.85 8.92 7.02
C PRO A 87 4.88 7.76 7.26
N ALA A 88 5.27 6.52 6.95
CA ALA A 88 4.44 5.35 7.22
C ALA A 88 4.22 5.11 8.72
N LEU A 89 5.27 5.27 9.55
CA LEU A 89 5.16 5.18 11.01
C LEU A 89 4.23 6.28 11.55
N ILE A 90 4.37 7.51 11.05
CA ILE A 90 3.50 8.64 11.45
C ILE A 90 2.04 8.36 11.06
N LEU A 91 1.80 7.89 9.83
CA LEU A 91 0.47 7.48 9.36
C LEU A 91 -0.12 6.40 10.27
N GLY A 92 0.66 5.38 10.63
CA GLY A 92 0.22 4.31 11.52
C GLY A 92 -0.12 4.81 12.94
N ASP A 93 0.69 5.70 13.51
CA ASP A 93 0.37 6.35 14.80
C ASP A 93 -0.94 7.15 14.71
N MET A 94 -1.19 7.88 13.62
CA MET A 94 -2.43 8.62 13.40
C MET A 94 -3.65 7.68 13.28
N ILE A 95 -3.51 6.56 12.57
CA ILE A 95 -4.54 5.53 12.43
C ILE A 95 -4.90 4.98 13.81
N ARG A 96 -3.91 4.63 14.64
CA ARG A 96 -4.09 4.15 16.01
C ARG A 96 -4.79 5.17 16.88
N GLN A 97 -4.36 6.44 16.84
CA GLN A 97 -4.95 7.53 17.62
C GLN A 97 -6.42 7.77 17.27
N LYS A 98 -6.80 7.60 16.00
CA LYS A 98 -8.19 7.74 15.55
C LYS A 98 -9.06 6.52 15.85
N GLY A 99 -8.48 5.43 16.33
CA GLY A 99 -9.19 4.18 16.61
C GLY A 99 -9.65 3.46 15.34
N PHE A 100 -8.96 3.65 14.21
CA PHE A 100 -9.30 2.97 12.97
C PHE A 100 -8.66 1.58 12.91
N ASN A 101 -9.24 0.72 12.08
CA ASN A 101 -8.76 -0.62 11.80
C ASN A 101 -8.04 -0.64 10.45
N SER A 102 -7.21 -1.65 10.21
CA SER A 102 -6.46 -1.81 8.95
C SER A 102 -6.75 -3.15 8.29
N ASP A 103 -6.90 -3.13 6.99
CA ASP A 103 -7.02 -4.30 6.13
C ASP A 103 -6.12 -4.15 4.90
N VAL A 104 -5.75 -5.24 4.27
CA VAL A 104 -5.10 -5.25 2.96
C VAL A 104 -6.13 -5.70 1.94
N ALA A 105 -6.64 -4.75 1.17
CA ALA A 105 -7.59 -4.99 0.11
C ALA A 105 -7.62 -3.81 -0.87
N MET A 106 -7.89 -4.07 -2.14
CA MET A 106 -8.05 -3.03 -3.15
C MET A 106 -9.51 -2.64 -3.28
N THR A 107 -9.76 -1.34 -3.28
CA THR A 107 -11.08 -0.77 -3.49
C THR A 107 -11.32 -0.51 -4.98
N ILE A 108 -12.26 -1.22 -5.58
CA ILE A 108 -12.78 -0.93 -6.92
C ILE A 108 -13.92 0.07 -6.81
N ALA A 109 -13.69 1.29 -7.31
CA ALA A 109 -14.70 2.33 -7.36
C ALA A 109 -15.75 2.01 -8.44
N ARG A 110 -17.01 1.88 -8.04
CA ARG A 110 -18.15 1.64 -8.97
C ARG A 110 -19.17 2.77 -8.95
N GLY A 111 -18.98 3.76 -8.10
CA GLY A 111 -19.90 4.88 -7.91
C GLY A 111 -21.27 4.45 -7.34
N HIS A 112 -22.09 5.44 -7.03
CA HIS A 112 -23.46 5.24 -6.53
C HIS A 112 -23.57 4.33 -5.28
N GLY A 113 -22.52 4.25 -4.47
CA GLY A 113 -22.49 3.39 -3.28
C GLY A 113 -22.43 1.90 -3.59
N ARG A 114 -21.73 1.51 -4.65
CA ARG A 114 -21.53 0.12 -5.07
C ARG A 114 -20.07 -0.29 -5.11
N ASP A 115 -19.21 0.41 -4.37
CA ASP A 115 -17.80 0.09 -4.27
C ASP A 115 -17.60 -1.36 -3.80
N LYS A 116 -16.54 -2.00 -4.23
CA LYS A 116 -16.19 -3.38 -3.88
C LYS A 116 -14.76 -3.47 -3.41
N LEU A 117 -14.53 -4.46 -2.53
CA LEU A 117 -13.19 -4.91 -2.18
C LEU A 117 -12.82 -6.13 -3.03
N VAL A 118 -11.57 -6.13 -3.47
CA VAL A 118 -10.92 -7.27 -4.14
C VAL A 118 -9.55 -7.47 -3.50
N PRO A 119 -8.86 -8.59 -3.74
CA PRO A 119 -7.49 -8.78 -3.24
C PRO A 119 -6.59 -7.63 -3.64
N GLY A 120 -5.80 -7.15 -2.68
CA GLY A 120 -4.84 -6.06 -2.81
C GLY A 120 -3.45 -6.46 -2.31
N PHE A 121 -2.57 -5.48 -2.19
CA PHE A 121 -1.22 -5.69 -1.68
C PHE A 121 -0.77 -4.52 -0.81
N CYS A 122 0.14 -4.79 0.14
CA CYS A 122 0.72 -3.78 1.01
C CYS A 122 2.18 -4.13 1.26
N PHE A 123 3.07 -3.51 0.51
CA PHE A 123 4.49 -3.84 0.53
C PHE A 123 5.34 -2.78 1.24
N SER A 124 6.50 -3.21 1.77
CA SER A 124 7.51 -2.32 2.34
C SER A 124 6.94 -1.41 3.44
N ALA A 125 7.13 -0.08 3.32
CA ALA A 125 6.64 0.92 4.27
C ALA A 125 5.12 0.86 4.51
N CYS A 126 4.32 0.40 3.53
CA CYS A 126 2.88 0.17 3.71
C CYS A 126 2.60 -0.82 4.85
N GLY A 127 3.37 -1.90 4.95
CA GLY A 127 3.25 -2.87 6.02
C GLY A 127 3.35 -2.21 7.40
N TYR A 128 4.25 -1.25 7.59
CA TYR A 128 4.35 -0.52 8.85
C TYR A 128 3.14 0.39 9.09
N ALA A 129 2.64 1.09 8.09
CA ALA A 129 1.42 1.90 8.24
C ALA A 129 0.20 1.03 8.64
N PHE A 130 0.07 -0.16 8.04
CA PHE A 130 -0.95 -1.16 8.36
C PHE A 130 -0.92 -1.59 9.84
N LEU A 131 0.26 -1.72 10.45
CA LEU A 131 0.40 -2.10 11.86
C LEU A 131 -0.26 -1.09 12.82
N GLY A 132 -0.53 0.13 12.37
CA GLY A 132 -1.24 1.16 13.15
C GLY A 132 -2.70 0.80 13.48
N GLY A 133 -3.35 -0.07 12.72
CA GLY A 133 -4.73 -0.47 12.97
C GLY A 133 -4.98 -1.04 14.36
N VAL A 134 -6.11 -0.67 14.97
CA VAL A 134 -6.53 -1.24 16.27
C VAL A 134 -6.86 -2.72 16.09
N LYS A 135 -7.68 -3.03 15.10
CA LYS A 135 -7.85 -4.38 14.56
C LYS A 135 -7.17 -4.43 13.21
N ARG A 136 -6.50 -5.54 12.94
CA ARG A 136 -5.75 -5.75 11.71
C ARG A 136 -6.12 -7.09 11.11
N LYS A 137 -6.45 -7.11 9.83
CA LYS A 137 -6.70 -8.34 9.07
C LYS A 137 -6.18 -8.20 7.64
N ILE A 138 -6.13 -9.28 6.91
CA ILE A 138 -5.72 -9.33 5.52
C ILE A 138 -6.81 -10.08 4.77
N GLN A 139 -7.42 -9.42 3.78
CA GLN A 139 -8.44 -10.05 2.95
C GLN A 139 -7.86 -11.27 2.23
N LYS A 140 -8.64 -12.32 2.11
CA LYS A 140 -8.26 -13.55 1.41
C LYS A 140 -7.78 -13.25 -0.01
N GLY A 141 -6.57 -13.71 -0.34
CA GLY A 141 -5.90 -13.48 -1.62
C GLY A 141 -5.12 -12.16 -1.70
N SER A 142 -5.18 -11.31 -0.67
CA SER A 142 -4.30 -10.16 -0.53
C SER A 142 -2.94 -10.57 0.05
N VAL A 143 -1.93 -9.74 -0.20
CA VAL A 143 -0.54 -10.00 0.21
C VAL A 143 0.00 -8.80 1.00
N ILE A 144 0.74 -9.09 2.07
CA ILE A 144 1.58 -8.12 2.78
C ILE A 144 3.03 -8.59 2.70
N GLY A 145 3.96 -7.65 2.50
CA GLY A 145 5.37 -8.02 2.37
C GLY A 145 6.31 -6.96 2.93
N TYR A 146 7.44 -7.43 3.47
CA TYR A 146 8.45 -6.62 4.12
C TYR A 146 9.83 -6.89 3.50
N HIS A 147 10.72 -5.91 3.58
CA HIS A 147 12.12 -6.04 3.21
C HIS A 147 12.97 -5.11 4.07
N GLN A 148 14.28 -5.22 3.96
CA GLN A 148 15.21 -4.37 4.70
C GLN A 148 14.98 -2.88 4.41
N VAL A 149 15.16 -2.07 5.44
CA VAL A 149 15.23 -0.61 5.30
C VAL A 149 16.48 -0.24 4.50
N TYR A 150 16.32 0.58 3.48
CA TYR A 150 17.45 0.98 2.62
C TYR A 150 17.39 2.47 2.28
N ARG A 151 18.50 2.99 1.79
CA ARG A 151 18.58 4.37 1.32
C ARG A 151 17.95 4.54 -0.06
N ASP A 152 17.23 5.63 -0.24
CA ASP A 152 16.83 6.06 -1.58
C ASP A 152 18.08 6.22 -2.45
N PRO A 153 18.21 5.51 -3.58
CA PRO A 153 19.39 5.60 -4.44
C PRO A 153 19.68 7.00 -4.97
N LYS A 154 18.69 7.89 -4.93
CA LYS A 154 18.81 9.28 -5.38
C LYS A 154 19.47 10.20 -4.33
N ALA A 155 19.63 9.75 -3.09
CA ALA A 155 20.26 10.56 -2.06
C ALA A 155 21.79 10.37 -2.03
N GLU A 156 22.55 11.46 -2.12
CA GLU A 156 24.01 11.43 -1.97
C GLU A 156 24.39 11.60 -0.50
N VAL A 157 24.76 10.50 0.13
CA VAL A 157 25.31 10.48 1.48
C VAL A 157 26.49 9.51 1.52
N ASP A 158 27.49 9.79 2.36
CA ASP A 158 28.58 8.85 2.59
C ASP A 158 28.10 7.61 3.36
N ALA A 159 28.86 6.53 3.26
CA ALA A 159 28.50 5.23 3.83
C ALA A 159 28.33 5.25 5.35
N GLN A 160 29.09 6.08 6.08
CA GLN A 160 28.98 6.18 7.52
C GLN A 160 27.69 6.89 7.93
N THR A 161 27.35 7.99 7.25
CA THR A 161 26.08 8.72 7.42
C THR A 161 24.91 7.82 7.07
N GLU A 162 24.96 7.11 5.93
CA GLU A 162 23.94 6.15 5.53
C GLU A 162 23.68 5.09 6.61
N ALA A 163 24.73 4.45 7.12
CA ALA A 163 24.61 3.44 8.15
C ALA A 163 23.99 4.00 9.45
N ALA A 164 24.37 5.23 9.85
CA ALA A 164 23.82 5.89 11.01
C ALA A 164 22.33 6.22 10.83
N MET A 165 21.93 6.69 9.64
CA MET A 165 20.52 6.99 9.31
C MET A 165 19.68 5.72 9.32
N ILE A 166 20.11 4.65 8.65
CA ILE A 166 19.41 3.36 8.63
C ILE A 166 19.26 2.82 10.06
N LYS A 167 20.32 2.83 10.85
CA LYS A 167 20.27 2.40 12.27
C LYS A 167 19.27 3.22 13.09
N SER A 168 19.22 4.52 12.88
CA SER A 168 18.26 5.41 13.56
C SER A 168 16.82 5.05 13.18
N VAL A 169 16.54 4.86 11.89
CA VAL A 169 15.20 4.49 11.40
C VAL A 169 14.79 3.11 11.90
N ILE A 170 15.70 2.12 11.89
CA ILE A 170 15.44 0.79 12.47
C ILE A 170 15.00 0.92 13.93
N GLY A 171 15.70 1.72 14.74
CA GLY A 171 15.32 1.96 16.12
C GLY A 171 13.97 2.65 16.29
N HIS A 172 13.52 3.47 15.31
CA HIS A 172 12.16 4.03 15.30
C HIS A 172 11.12 2.98 14.95
N VAL A 173 11.39 2.13 13.96
CA VAL A 173 10.52 1.01 13.57
C VAL A 173 10.32 0.05 14.73
N GLU A 174 11.38 -0.36 15.42
CA GLU A 174 11.33 -1.27 16.56
C GLU A 174 10.44 -0.72 17.70
N ARG A 175 10.66 0.54 18.10
CA ARG A 175 9.84 1.21 19.12
C ARG A 175 8.38 1.35 18.67
N TYR A 176 8.16 1.64 17.39
CA TYR A 176 6.81 1.71 16.83
C TYR A 176 6.12 0.35 16.86
N MET A 177 6.76 -0.72 16.40
CA MET A 177 6.21 -2.08 16.43
C MET A 177 5.84 -2.52 17.86
N THR A 178 6.71 -2.23 18.83
CA THR A 178 6.43 -2.48 20.26
C THR A 178 5.17 -1.76 20.71
N ARG A 179 5.00 -0.48 20.38
CA ARG A 179 3.76 0.28 20.70
C ARG A 179 2.53 -0.30 20.02
N MET A 180 2.67 -0.84 18.81
CA MET A 180 1.57 -1.47 18.05
C MET A 180 1.27 -2.91 18.53
N GLY A 181 2.07 -3.44 19.46
CA GLY A 181 1.92 -4.79 19.98
C GLY A 181 2.31 -5.88 18.99
N VAL A 182 3.21 -5.57 18.05
CA VAL A 182 3.75 -6.48 17.04
C VAL A 182 5.09 -7.02 17.51
N ASP A 183 5.38 -8.27 17.19
CA ASP A 183 6.66 -8.88 17.52
C ASP A 183 7.80 -8.28 16.71
N THR A 184 8.88 -7.89 17.38
CA THR A 184 10.04 -7.27 16.71
C THR A 184 10.85 -8.25 15.87
N GLU A 185 10.66 -9.55 16.02
CA GLU A 185 11.23 -10.58 15.13
C GLU A 185 10.89 -10.30 13.64
N LEU A 186 9.73 -9.68 13.36
CA LEU A 186 9.38 -9.25 12.01
C LEU A 186 10.46 -8.33 11.41
N LEU A 187 11.11 -7.49 12.22
CA LEU A 187 12.16 -6.59 11.73
C LEU A 187 13.44 -7.37 11.36
N ASP A 188 13.76 -8.41 12.11
CA ASP A 188 14.90 -9.29 11.80
C ASP A 188 14.66 -10.01 10.47
N LEU A 189 13.48 -10.63 10.31
CA LEU A 189 13.08 -11.31 9.07
C LEU A 189 13.05 -10.35 7.86
N ALA A 190 12.53 -9.14 8.04
CA ALA A 190 12.54 -8.11 7.01
C ALA A 190 13.99 -7.70 6.65
N SER A 191 14.90 -7.61 7.62
CA SER A 191 16.29 -7.17 7.41
C SER A 191 17.12 -8.16 6.58
N GLU A 192 16.75 -9.43 6.58
CA GLU A 192 17.37 -10.49 5.77
C GLU A 192 16.90 -10.47 4.31
N THR A 193 15.83 -9.73 4.01
CA THR A 193 15.21 -9.68 2.68
C THR A 193 15.69 -8.45 1.92
N LYS A 194 16.24 -8.66 0.71
CA LYS A 194 16.75 -7.57 -0.14
C LYS A 194 15.64 -6.62 -0.58
N PRO A 195 15.95 -5.34 -0.90
CA PRO A 195 14.96 -4.37 -1.38
C PRO A 195 14.26 -4.75 -2.70
N THR A 196 14.78 -5.75 -3.41
CA THR A 196 14.21 -6.28 -4.66
C THR A 196 13.22 -7.42 -4.44
N ASP A 197 13.12 -7.91 -3.21
CA ASP A 197 12.29 -9.04 -2.83
C ASP A 197 11.41 -8.67 -1.62
N TYR A 198 10.47 -9.54 -1.27
CA TYR A 198 9.61 -9.37 -0.09
C TYR A 198 9.60 -10.65 0.74
N TYR A 199 9.77 -10.49 2.05
CA TYR A 199 9.36 -11.48 3.03
C TYR A 199 7.83 -11.37 3.17
N GLU A 200 7.13 -12.39 2.74
CA GLU A 200 5.68 -12.50 2.83
C GLU A 200 5.34 -13.50 3.95
N PRO A 201 4.94 -13.01 5.16
CA PRO A 201 4.59 -13.89 6.27
C PRO A 201 3.46 -14.84 5.88
N ASP A 202 3.60 -16.11 6.20
CA ASP A 202 2.53 -17.09 6.04
C ASP A 202 1.39 -16.87 7.07
N PRO A 203 0.23 -17.54 6.94
CA PRO A 203 -0.89 -17.33 7.85
C PRO A 203 -0.58 -17.58 9.33
N ASP A 204 0.30 -18.52 9.65
CA ASP A 204 0.70 -18.83 11.03
C ASP A 204 1.65 -17.75 11.56
N GLU A 205 2.56 -17.26 10.72
CA GLU A 205 3.46 -16.16 11.03
C GLU A 205 2.72 -14.84 11.21
N LEU A 206 1.70 -14.55 10.40
CA LEU A 206 0.85 -13.37 10.57
C LEU A 206 0.22 -13.30 11.98
N VAL A 207 -0.18 -14.44 12.52
CA VAL A 207 -0.73 -14.56 13.88
C VAL A 207 0.38 -14.56 14.93
N ARG A 208 1.41 -15.36 14.76
CA ARG A 208 2.53 -15.52 15.70
C ARG A 208 3.26 -14.20 15.94
N LEU A 209 3.56 -13.46 14.87
CA LEU A 209 4.20 -12.15 14.92
C LEU A 209 3.23 -11.03 15.30
N ARG A 210 1.97 -11.34 15.52
CA ARG A 210 0.90 -10.38 15.84
C ARG A 210 0.77 -9.26 14.79
N ILE A 211 1.05 -9.59 13.53
CA ILE A 211 0.81 -8.69 12.39
C ILE A 211 -0.69 -8.47 12.23
N VAL A 212 -1.47 -9.53 12.27
CA VAL A 212 -2.93 -9.47 12.37
C VAL A 212 -3.39 -9.55 13.83
N THR A 213 -4.62 -9.08 14.10
CA THR A 213 -5.23 -9.17 15.42
C THR A 213 -6.32 -10.22 15.40
N GLY A 214 -6.20 -11.25 16.23
CA GLY A 214 -7.11 -12.39 16.24
C GLY A 214 -6.39 -13.69 15.90
N ASN A 215 -7.06 -14.80 16.12
CA ASN A 215 -6.45 -16.14 16.04
C ASN A 215 -6.60 -16.78 14.64
N LYS A 216 -7.14 -16.07 13.65
CA LYS A 216 -7.35 -16.56 12.29
C LYS A 216 -7.31 -15.40 11.29
N VAL A 217 -6.85 -15.69 10.08
CA VAL A 217 -7.11 -14.84 8.90
C VAL A 217 -8.60 -14.99 8.60
N GLU A 218 -9.40 -13.95 8.88
CA GLU A 218 -10.86 -14.01 8.74
C GLU A 218 -11.28 -13.97 7.28
N GLU A 219 -12.21 -14.82 6.92
CA GLU A 219 -12.94 -14.77 5.65
C GLU A 219 -13.92 -13.57 5.69
N ASP A 220 -13.68 -12.53 4.89
CA ASP A 220 -14.49 -11.31 4.91
C ASP A 220 -15.84 -11.50 4.19
N SER A 221 -16.93 -11.32 4.93
CA SER A 221 -18.30 -11.33 4.41
C SER A 221 -18.70 -10.04 3.64
N ARG A 222 -17.80 -9.06 3.51
CA ARG A 222 -18.10 -7.75 2.87
C ARG A 222 -18.04 -7.72 1.34
N GLY A 223 -17.75 -8.85 0.69
CA GLY A 223 -17.75 -8.92 -0.75
C GLY A 223 -17.46 -10.30 -1.31
N ASP A 224 -18.49 -11.00 -1.77
CA ASP A 224 -18.32 -12.20 -2.60
C ASP A 224 -17.70 -11.82 -3.95
N ALA A 225 -16.40 -12.01 -4.09
CA ALA A 225 -15.77 -12.01 -5.39
C ALA A 225 -14.86 -13.24 -5.52
N LYS A 226 -15.31 -14.22 -6.28
CA LYS A 226 -14.43 -15.25 -6.85
C LYS A 226 -13.50 -14.56 -7.85
N THR A 227 -12.30 -14.19 -7.42
CA THR A 227 -11.26 -13.62 -8.29
C THR A 227 -9.98 -14.43 -8.18
N LYS A 228 -9.32 -14.62 -9.32
CA LYS A 228 -8.01 -15.27 -9.44
C LYS A 228 -6.93 -14.44 -8.73
N PRO A 229 -5.83 -15.07 -8.25
CA PRO A 229 -4.71 -14.37 -7.63
C PRO A 229 -4.17 -13.28 -8.56
N VAL A 230 -3.86 -12.11 -7.99
CA VAL A 230 -3.14 -11.05 -8.68
C VAL A 230 -1.77 -11.57 -9.08
N ALA A 231 -1.40 -11.41 -10.35
CA ALA A 231 -0.08 -11.81 -10.85
C ALA A 231 1.00 -11.02 -10.11
N LYS A 232 2.12 -11.68 -9.81
CA LYS A 232 3.30 -11.05 -9.20
C LYS A 232 3.73 -9.85 -10.04
N THR A 233 3.87 -8.69 -9.40
CA THR A 233 4.34 -7.46 -10.05
C THR A 233 5.73 -7.69 -10.65
N PRO A 234 6.00 -7.28 -11.91
CA PRO A 234 7.33 -7.39 -12.49
C PRO A 234 8.30 -6.45 -11.78
N ASN A 235 9.44 -6.98 -11.44
CA ASN A 235 10.56 -6.28 -10.82
C ASN A 235 11.13 -5.24 -11.79
N THR A 236 10.88 -3.95 -11.58
CA THR A 236 11.44 -2.89 -12.41
C THR A 236 12.75 -2.41 -11.81
N THR A 237 13.84 -2.76 -12.45
CA THR A 237 15.21 -2.34 -12.11
C THR A 237 15.38 -0.83 -12.40
N GLN A 238 15.46 -0.02 -11.36
CA GLN A 238 15.70 1.43 -11.48
C GLN A 238 17.19 1.76 -11.38
N LYS A 239 17.70 2.52 -12.38
CA LYS A 239 19.09 3.04 -12.47
C LYS A 239 19.30 4.24 -11.54
N ARG A 240 20.50 4.31 -10.95
CA ARG A 240 20.99 5.32 -9.99
C ARG A 240 21.17 6.73 -10.58
N GLY A 241 20.95 7.74 -9.73
CA GLY A 241 21.38 9.13 -9.92
C GLY A 241 21.17 9.99 -8.66
N ASP A 242 22.13 10.85 -8.33
CA ASP A 242 22.51 11.36 -7.00
C ASP A 242 21.97 12.74 -6.56
N ALA A 243 21.89 13.01 -5.31
CA ALA A 243 22.42 13.98 -4.32
C ALA A 243 21.55 14.99 -3.54
N GLY A 244 21.87 15.14 -2.25
CA GLY A 244 22.12 16.35 -1.46
C GLY A 244 21.34 16.73 -0.20
N SER A 245 22.02 16.96 0.84
CA SER A 245 21.88 16.92 2.31
C SER A 245 21.10 18.02 3.02
N GLY A 246 20.64 17.76 4.27
CA GLY A 246 20.42 18.72 5.35
C GLY A 246 19.39 18.36 6.42
N GLY A 247 19.82 18.10 7.69
CA GLY A 247 19.01 17.99 8.90
C GLY A 247 18.60 16.55 9.26
N LEU A 248 19.17 16.00 10.37
CA LEU A 248 19.10 14.56 10.66
C LEU A 248 17.70 13.94 10.64
N ASP A 249 16.66 14.59 11.19
CA ASP A 249 15.32 13.95 11.25
C ASP A 249 14.50 14.12 9.98
N ALA A 250 14.50 15.31 9.39
CA ALA A 250 13.81 15.56 8.13
C ALA A 250 14.52 14.94 6.94
N ALA A 251 15.86 14.87 6.99
CA ALA A 251 16.67 14.21 5.97
C ALA A 251 16.52 12.69 6.00
N ALA A 252 16.50 12.05 7.18
CA ALA A 252 16.24 10.62 7.29
C ALA A 252 14.87 10.24 6.72
N ALA A 253 13.84 11.05 7.00
CA ALA A 253 12.50 10.83 6.46
C ALA A 253 12.44 10.90 4.91
N ALA A 254 13.30 11.73 4.31
CA ALA A 254 13.35 11.88 2.85
C ALA A 254 14.19 10.81 2.15
N VAL A 255 15.21 10.28 2.84
CA VAL A 255 16.26 9.44 2.25
C VAL A 255 15.97 7.95 2.40
N ILE A 256 15.24 7.54 3.45
CA ILE A 256 15.02 6.12 3.77
C ILE A 256 13.68 5.63 3.23
N VAL A 257 13.72 4.47 2.56
CA VAL A 257 12.57 3.79 1.91
C VAL A 257 12.38 2.42 2.54
#